data_4863dd99aaff0744d212292a3a2582fb
#
_entry.id   4863dd99aaff0744d212292a3a2582fb
#
_cell.length_a   1.000
_cell.length_b   1.000
_cell.length_c   1.000
_cell.angle_alpha   90.00
_cell.angle_beta   90.00
_cell.angle_gamma   90.00
#
_symmetry.space_group_name_H-M   'P 1'
#
loop_
_entity.id
_entity.type
_entity.pdbx_description
1 polymer ?
#
loop_
_entity_poly.entity_id
_entity_poly.type
_entity_poly.pdbx_seq_one_letter_code
_entity_poly.pdbx_strand_id
1 'polypeptide(L)'
;MTFGLDTRWRKKTVKHMHAHPGGKVLDVACGTGDLCDSLHKAGMKAVGMDFSRGMLKSFNSNAPLINGDALKIPIHDSSVDGVTCGFALRNFLDINPFLKEVVRILKPGSRVAILEVDEPENRYIKTVHSFYFNKIVPLIGGLFSDKAAYSYLPSSVIYLPEKNEIIKMIEQSGLSNVKKFRLTGGIVQLLVAEKPKN
;
A
#
# COMPACT_ATOMS: atom_id res chain seq x y z
N MET A 1 -4.84 -15.02 -1.68
CA MET A 1 -5.39 -16.15 -0.91
C MET A 1 -5.07 -15.95 0.57
N THR A 2 -5.76 -15.03 1.20
CA THR A 2 -5.50 -14.57 2.58
C THR A 2 -6.64 -14.96 3.50
N PHE A 3 -7.52 -15.92 3.07
CA PHE A 3 -8.73 -16.32 3.82
C PHE A 3 -9.59 -15.13 4.26
N GLY A 4 -9.68 -14.06 3.42
CA GLY A 4 -10.44 -12.85 3.70
C GLY A 4 -9.76 -11.87 4.70
N LEU A 5 -8.53 -12.15 5.14
CA LEU A 5 -7.77 -11.23 6.00
C LEU A 5 -7.43 -9.93 5.28
N ASP A 6 -7.14 -10.01 3.99
CA ASP A 6 -6.87 -8.87 3.13
C ASP A 6 -8.02 -7.85 3.10
N THR A 7 -9.26 -8.32 3.09
CA THR A 7 -10.44 -7.44 3.20
C THR A 7 -10.48 -6.70 4.53
N ARG A 8 -10.09 -7.36 5.64
CA ARG A 8 -10.02 -6.72 6.97
C ARG A 8 -8.91 -5.67 7.01
N TRP A 9 -7.75 -5.96 6.41
CA TRP A 9 -6.63 -5.01 6.34
C TRP A 9 -7.01 -3.78 5.51
N ARG A 10 -7.62 -3.97 4.33
CA ARG A 10 -8.11 -2.86 3.50
C ARG A 10 -9.15 -2.01 4.21
N LYS A 11 -10.15 -2.61 4.87
CA LYS A 11 -11.12 -1.86 5.68
C LYS A 11 -10.43 -1.04 6.78
N LYS A 12 -9.40 -1.58 7.42
CA LYS A 12 -8.64 -0.86 8.44
C LYS A 12 -7.83 0.30 7.82
N THR A 13 -7.22 0.09 6.65
CA THR A 13 -6.52 1.13 5.88
C THR A 13 -7.47 2.29 5.58
N VAL A 14 -8.63 2.01 4.99
CA VAL A 14 -9.65 3.01 4.67
C VAL A 14 -10.13 3.76 5.91
N LYS A 15 -10.38 3.06 7.03
CA LYS A 15 -10.77 3.70 8.30
C LYS A 15 -9.74 4.71 8.80
N HIS A 16 -8.46 4.45 8.62
CA HIS A 16 -7.38 5.34 9.09
C HIS A 16 -7.03 6.47 8.12
N MET A 17 -7.57 6.46 6.91
CA MET A 17 -7.42 7.56 5.96
C MET A 17 -8.04 8.86 6.48
N HIS A 18 -9.15 8.76 7.22
CA HIS A 18 -9.93 9.92 7.71
C HIS A 18 -10.30 10.93 6.62
N ALA A 19 -10.33 10.52 5.35
CA ALA A 19 -10.86 11.35 4.29
C ALA A 19 -12.39 11.47 4.44
N HIS A 20 -12.91 12.66 4.15
CA HIS A 20 -14.35 12.90 4.22
C HIS A 20 -15.10 12.16 3.10
N PRO A 21 -16.40 11.89 3.23
CA PRO A 21 -17.21 11.38 2.13
C PRO A 21 -17.12 12.31 0.91
N GLY A 22 -16.91 11.72 -0.28
CA GLY A 22 -16.64 12.47 -1.52
C GLY A 22 -15.21 12.95 -1.70
N GLY A 23 -14.33 12.76 -0.70
CA GLY A 23 -12.90 13.08 -0.80
C GLY A 23 -12.19 12.28 -1.90
N LYS A 24 -11.25 12.92 -2.60
CA LYS A 24 -10.47 12.31 -3.69
C LYS A 24 -9.29 11.55 -3.08
N VAL A 25 -9.19 10.26 -3.33
CA VAL A 25 -8.09 9.41 -2.85
C VAL A 25 -7.40 8.74 -4.03
N LEU A 26 -6.07 8.90 -4.11
CA LEU A 26 -5.25 8.18 -5.07
C LEU A 26 -4.76 6.86 -4.45
N ASP A 27 -5.05 5.74 -5.11
CA ASP A 27 -4.49 4.44 -4.75
C ASP A 27 -3.29 4.17 -5.66
N VAL A 28 -2.09 4.27 -5.10
CA VAL A 28 -0.81 4.11 -5.82
C VAL A 28 -0.41 2.64 -5.83
N ALA A 29 -0.01 2.15 -7.00
CA ALA A 29 0.20 0.73 -7.29
C ALA A 29 -1.06 -0.09 -6.97
N CYS A 30 -2.19 0.34 -7.54
CA CYS A 30 -3.53 -0.15 -7.23
C CYS A 30 -3.78 -1.61 -7.64
N GLY A 31 -2.91 -2.19 -8.50
CA GLY A 31 -3.03 -3.57 -8.95
C GLY A 31 -4.41 -3.87 -9.56
N THR A 32 -5.12 -4.82 -8.96
CA THR A 32 -6.47 -5.26 -9.38
C THR A 32 -7.60 -4.34 -8.91
N GLY A 33 -7.32 -3.31 -8.11
CA GLY A 33 -8.31 -2.31 -7.70
C GLY A 33 -9.09 -2.61 -6.41
N ASP A 34 -8.72 -3.64 -5.68
CA ASP A 34 -9.43 -4.04 -4.45
C ASP A 34 -9.48 -2.94 -3.37
N LEU A 35 -8.43 -2.11 -3.27
CA LEU A 35 -8.39 -1.01 -2.32
C LEU A 35 -9.22 0.17 -2.83
N CYS A 36 -9.25 0.42 -4.15
CA CYS A 36 -10.16 1.37 -4.77
C CYS A 36 -11.63 1.06 -4.46
N ASP A 37 -12.02 -0.23 -4.56
CA ASP A 37 -13.37 -0.66 -4.20
C ASP A 37 -13.68 -0.45 -2.72
N SER A 38 -12.70 -0.69 -1.86
CA SER A 38 -12.85 -0.47 -0.42
C SER A 38 -13.05 1.01 -0.09
N LEU A 39 -12.35 1.91 -0.81
CA LEU A 39 -12.49 3.35 -0.71
C LEU A 39 -13.86 3.82 -1.22
N HIS A 40 -14.32 3.32 -2.37
CA HIS A 40 -15.65 3.61 -2.91
C HIS A 40 -16.78 3.19 -1.94
N LYS A 41 -16.68 1.97 -1.38
CA LYS A 41 -17.64 1.48 -0.38
C LYS A 41 -17.70 2.35 0.89
N ALA A 42 -16.64 3.09 1.17
CA ALA A 42 -16.57 4.06 2.26
C ALA A 42 -16.99 5.48 1.85
N GLY A 43 -17.49 5.66 0.61
CA GLY A 43 -17.99 6.93 0.10
C GLY A 43 -16.94 7.88 -0.46
N MET A 44 -15.70 7.43 -0.67
CA MET A 44 -14.62 8.23 -1.24
C MET A 44 -14.59 8.12 -2.76
N LYS A 45 -14.03 9.12 -3.43
CA LYS A 45 -13.76 9.12 -4.88
C LYS A 45 -12.35 8.58 -5.11
N ALA A 46 -12.21 7.26 -5.28
CA ALA A 46 -10.94 6.64 -5.55
C ALA A 46 -10.52 6.78 -7.03
N VAL A 47 -9.22 6.96 -7.25
CA VAL A 47 -8.55 6.85 -8.55
C VAL A 47 -7.43 5.86 -8.39
N GLY A 48 -7.36 4.84 -9.23
CA GLY A 48 -6.27 3.87 -9.25
C GLY A 48 -5.12 4.33 -10.13
N MET A 49 -3.88 4.10 -9.71
CA MET A 49 -2.70 4.30 -10.53
C MET A 49 -1.77 3.09 -10.40
N ASP A 50 -1.31 2.56 -11.54
CA ASP A 50 -0.32 1.49 -11.55
C ASP A 50 0.66 1.67 -12.73
N PHE A 51 1.90 1.26 -12.52
CA PHE A 51 2.93 1.26 -13.56
C PHE A 51 2.74 0.08 -14.53
N SER A 52 2.27 -1.05 -14.03
CA SER A 52 2.12 -2.28 -14.78
C SER A 52 0.86 -2.27 -15.65
N ARG A 53 1.03 -2.18 -16.96
CA ARG A 53 -0.08 -2.35 -17.91
C ARG A 53 -0.78 -3.71 -17.79
N GLY A 54 -0.06 -4.75 -17.34
CA GLY A 54 -0.62 -6.07 -17.08
C GLY A 54 -1.61 -6.03 -15.91
N MET A 55 -1.25 -5.35 -14.80
CA MET A 55 -2.15 -5.16 -13.68
C MET A 55 -3.38 -4.32 -14.05
N LEU A 56 -3.19 -3.24 -14.82
CA LEU A 56 -4.30 -2.40 -15.28
C LEU A 56 -5.29 -3.16 -16.19
N LYS A 57 -4.82 -4.13 -16.98
CA LYS A 57 -5.71 -5.02 -17.75
C LYS A 57 -6.55 -5.94 -16.87
N SER A 58 -6.05 -6.30 -15.69
CA SER A 58 -6.73 -7.14 -14.70
C SER A 58 -7.49 -6.34 -13.65
N PHE A 59 -7.57 -5.01 -13.82
CA PHE A 59 -8.27 -4.13 -12.90
C PHE A 59 -9.78 -4.41 -12.94
N ASN A 60 -10.34 -4.63 -11.76
CA ASN A 60 -11.74 -5.05 -11.61
C ASN A 60 -12.49 -4.12 -10.65
N SER A 61 -12.28 -2.82 -10.80
CA SER A 61 -12.99 -1.77 -10.07
C SER A 61 -13.57 -0.75 -11.03
N ASN A 62 -14.60 -0.04 -10.62
CA ASN A 62 -15.18 1.08 -11.39
C ASN A 62 -14.41 2.40 -11.20
N ALA A 63 -13.30 2.41 -10.49
CA ALA A 63 -12.48 3.60 -10.30
C ALA A 63 -11.81 4.02 -11.61
N PRO A 64 -11.69 5.32 -11.90
CA PRO A 64 -10.81 5.82 -12.96
C PRO A 64 -9.39 5.31 -12.78
N LEU A 65 -8.70 5.05 -13.92
CA LEU A 65 -7.35 4.50 -13.94
C LEU A 65 -6.35 5.44 -14.57
N ILE A 66 -5.14 5.45 -14.01
CA ILE A 66 -3.97 6.13 -14.55
C ILE A 66 -2.85 5.08 -14.73
N ASN A 67 -2.25 5.03 -15.93
CA ASN A 67 -0.97 4.34 -16.08
C ASN A 67 0.13 5.34 -15.76
N GLY A 68 0.83 5.15 -14.64
CA GLY A 68 1.81 6.11 -14.13
C GLY A 68 2.85 5.48 -13.21
N ASP A 69 3.95 6.20 -13.05
CA ASP A 69 5.05 5.84 -12.15
C ASP A 69 4.82 6.47 -10.78
N ALA A 70 4.89 5.66 -9.73
CA ALA A 70 4.78 6.12 -8.34
C ALA A 70 5.90 7.09 -7.93
N LEU A 71 7.02 7.08 -8.63
CA LEU A 71 8.15 7.99 -8.40
C LEU A 71 8.02 9.32 -9.14
N LYS A 72 6.99 9.45 -10.03
CA LYS A 72 6.66 10.68 -10.77
C LYS A 72 5.15 10.70 -11.05
N ILE A 73 4.38 11.00 -10.03
CA ILE A 73 2.90 10.90 -10.06
C ILE A 73 2.31 12.01 -10.94
N PRO A 74 1.53 11.69 -12.00
CA PRO A 74 0.96 12.68 -12.92
C PRO A 74 -0.29 13.35 -12.34
N ILE A 75 -0.19 13.87 -11.12
CA ILE A 75 -1.26 14.53 -10.37
C ILE A 75 -0.73 15.88 -9.88
N HIS A 76 -1.58 16.91 -9.92
CA HIS A 76 -1.24 18.26 -9.44
C HIS A 76 -0.92 18.29 -7.95
N ASP A 77 -0.10 19.26 -7.54
CA ASP A 77 0.24 19.52 -6.15
C ASP A 77 -1.03 19.78 -5.32
N SER A 78 -1.03 19.32 -4.09
CA SER A 78 -2.09 19.59 -3.10
C SER A 78 -3.52 19.37 -3.64
N SER A 79 -3.74 18.30 -4.39
CA SER A 79 -4.99 18.06 -5.12
C SER A 79 -5.81 16.86 -4.63
N VAL A 80 -5.21 15.98 -3.78
CA VAL A 80 -5.91 14.81 -3.25
C VAL A 80 -6.10 14.89 -1.74
N ASP A 81 -7.23 14.34 -1.27
CA ASP A 81 -7.63 14.30 0.14
C ASP A 81 -7.07 13.05 0.84
N GLY A 82 -6.34 12.22 0.11
CA GLY A 82 -5.65 11.05 0.66
C GLY A 82 -4.87 10.27 -0.39
N VAL A 83 -3.91 9.49 0.10
CA VAL A 83 -3.13 8.54 -0.72
C VAL A 83 -3.13 7.19 -0.02
N THR A 84 -3.40 6.12 -0.77
CA THR A 84 -3.21 4.74 -0.31
C THR A 84 -2.14 4.06 -1.15
N CYS A 85 -1.43 3.10 -0.55
CA CYS A 85 -0.51 2.22 -1.24
C CYS A 85 -0.53 0.85 -0.54
N GLY A 86 -0.91 -0.19 -1.27
CA GLY A 86 -1.06 -1.53 -0.69
C GLY A 86 -0.08 -2.54 -1.27
N PHE A 87 0.81 -3.10 -0.43
CA PHE A 87 1.75 -4.19 -0.77
C PHE A 87 2.68 -3.89 -1.94
N ALA A 88 3.09 -2.64 -2.11
CA ALA A 88 3.93 -2.19 -3.22
C ALA A 88 5.27 -1.61 -2.79
N LEU A 89 5.41 -1.17 -1.53
CA LEU A 89 6.61 -0.47 -1.07
C LEU A 89 7.89 -1.29 -1.28
N ARG A 90 7.82 -2.59 -1.06
CA ARG A 90 8.92 -3.53 -1.28
C ARG A 90 9.38 -3.65 -2.73
N ASN A 91 8.61 -3.12 -3.68
CA ASN A 91 8.95 -3.14 -5.09
C ASN A 91 9.67 -1.85 -5.54
N PHE A 92 9.79 -0.85 -4.67
CA PHE A 92 10.49 0.37 -4.95
C PHE A 92 11.97 0.22 -4.58
N LEU A 93 12.87 0.51 -5.53
CA LEU A 93 14.32 0.51 -5.28
C LEU A 93 14.72 1.61 -4.29
N ASP A 94 14.03 2.74 -4.33
CA ASP A 94 14.13 3.83 -3.37
C ASP A 94 12.73 4.35 -3.05
N ILE A 95 12.42 4.41 -1.77
CA ILE A 95 11.11 4.86 -1.26
C ILE A 95 11.04 6.38 -1.18
N ASN A 96 12.19 7.08 -1.08
CA ASN A 96 12.21 8.52 -0.88
C ASN A 96 11.54 9.32 -2.01
N PRO A 97 11.76 9.02 -3.32
CA PRO A 97 11.03 9.70 -4.39
C PRO A 97 9.52 9.52 -4.28
N PHE A 98 9.04 8.32 -3.95
CA PHE A 98 7.62 8.06 -3.72
C PHE A 98 7.06 8.91 -2.57
N LEU A 99 7.74 8.96 -1.43
CA LEU A 99 7.31 9.76 -0.29
C LEU A 99 7.27 11.26 -0.62
N LYS A 100 8.23 11.78 -1.40
CA LYS A 100 8.22 13.17 -1.89
C LYS A 100 7.00 13.46 -2.76
N GLU A 101 6.67 12.56 -3.68
CA GLU A 101 5.47 12.69 -4.52
C GLU A 101 4.18 12.64 -3.69
N VAL A 102 4.09 11.74 -2.70
CA VAL A 102 2.98 11.70 -1.76
C VAL A 102 2.79 13.04 -1.04
N VAL A 103 3.86 13.60 -0.50
CA VAL A 103 3.82 14.93 0.16
C VAL A 103 3.38 16.01 -0.81
N ARG A 104 3.89 15.99 -2.05
CA ARG A 104 3.55 16.99 -3.07
C ARG A 104 2.05 17.00 -3.38
N ILE A 105 1.47 15.83 -3.65
CA ILE A 105 0.07 15.73 -4.14
C ILE A 105 -0.98 15.82 -3.03
N LEU A 106 -0.64 15.47 -1.78
CA LEU A 106 -1.54 15.56 -0.63
C LEU A 106 -1.89 17.03 -0.34
N LYS A 107 -3.14 17.30 -0.05
CA LYS A 107 -3.57 18.56 0.57
C LYS A 107 -3.04 18.67 2.00
N PRO A 108 -2.78 19.88 2.52
CA PRO A 108 -2.47 20.07 3.94
C PRO A 108 -3.53 19.43 4.84
N GLY A 109 -3.10 18.71 5.88
CA GLY A 109 -3.96 17.97 6.81
C GLY A 109 -4.48 16.64 6.29
N SER A 110 -4.18 16.28 5.03
CA SER A 110 -4.57 14.99 4.44
C SER A 110 -3.57 13.88 4.78
N ARG A 111 -3.98 12.62 4.63
CA ARG A 111 -3.22 11.46 5.09
C ARG A 111 -2.77 10.54 3.97
N VAL A 112 -1.65 9.89 4.21
CA VAL A 112 -1.24 8.69 3.50
C VAL A 112 -1.46 7.47 4.40
N ALA A 113 -1.91 6.35 3.81
CA ALA A 113 -2.01 5.06 4.49
C ALA A 113 -1.35 3.98 3.62
N ILE A 114 -0.27 3.41 4.15
CA ILE A 114 0.55 2.42 3.47
C ILE A 114 0.36 1.07 4.16
N LEU A 115 -0.18 0.11 3.44
CA LEU A 115 -0.38 -1.26 3.90
C LEU A 115 0.72 -2.13 3.33
N GLU A 116 1.52 -2.79 4.18
CA GLU A 116 2.65 -3.59 3.70
C GLU A 116 2.89 -4.81 4.60
N VAL A 117 3.58 -5.81 4.08
CA VAL A 117 4.07 -6.93 4.89
C VAL A 117 4.98 -6.41 6.01
N ASP A 118 5.01 -7.13 7.12
CA ASP A 118 5.92 -6.85 8.23
C ASP A 118 6.47 -8.17 8.77
N GLU A 119 7.55 -8.10 9.51
CA GLU A 119 8.12 -9.28 10.15
C GLU A 119 7.60 -9.39 11.59
N PRO A 120 6.92 -10.51 11.93
CA PRO A 120 6.44 -10.73 13.28
C PRO A 120 7.59 -10.74 14.30
N GLU A 121 7.40 -10.08 15.44
CA GLU A 121 8.38 -10.12 16.54
C GLU A 121 8.34 -11.44 17.31
N ASN A 122 7.18 -12.09 17.35
CA ASN A 122 7.02 -13.36 18.00
C ASN A 122 7.71 -14.46 17.19
N ARG A 123 8.70 -15.14 17.79
CA ARG A 123 9.52 -16.18 17.16
C ARG A 123 8.68 -17.32 16.56
N TYR A 124 7.60 -17.72 17.22
CA TYR A 124 6.73 -18.78 16.72
C TYR A 124 5.94 -18.32 15.49
N ILE A 125 5.38 -17.09 15.54
CA ILE A 125 4.66 -16.52 14.40
C ILE A 125 5.63 -16.29 13.23
N LYS A 126 6.86 -15.85 13.49
CA LYS A 126 7.92 -15.67 12.49
C LYS A 126 8.23 -16.97 11.76
N THR A 127 8.35 -18.09 12.48
CA THR A 127 8.61 -19.41 11.88
C THR A 127 7.47 -19.86 10.98
N VAL A 128 6.22 -19.76 11.46
CA VAL A 128 5.01 -20.11 10.69
C VAL A 128 4.84 -19.20 9.47
N HIS A 129 5.05 -17.88 9.64
CA HIS A 129 5.01 -16.90 8.57
C HIS A 129 6.05 -17.18 7.49
N SER A 130 7.30 -17.40 7.87
CA SER A 130 8.38 -17.74 6.95
C SER A 130 8.09 -19.05 6.19
N PHE A 131 7.59 -20.07 6.87
CA PHE A 131 7.19 -21.32 6.23
C PHE A 131 6.03 -21.11 5.23
N TYR A 132 5.01 -20.34 5.62
CA TYR A 132 3.87 -20.02 4.75
C TYR A 132 4.31 -19.25 3.49
N PHE A 133 5.08 -18.18 3.64
CA PHE A 133 5.52 -17.37 2.51
C PHE A 133 6.54 -18.07 1.62
N ASN A 134 7.46 -18.85 2.17
CA ASN A 134 8.53 -19.50 1.41
C ASN A 134 8.09 -20.83 0.77
N LYS A 135 7.09 -21.50 1.33
CA LYS A 135 6.67 -22.83 0.87
C LYS A 135 5.26 -22.86 0.28
N ILE A 136 4.30 -22.24 0.96
CA ILE A 136 2.87 -22.37 0.61
C ILE A 136 2.47 -21.37 -0.47
N VAL A 137 2.88 -20.11 -0.38
CA VAL A 137 2.52 -19.08 -1.37
C VAL A 137 3.03 -19.39 -2.78
N PRO A 138 4.30 -19.81 -2.99
CA PRO A 138 4.78 -20.21 -4.31
C PRO A 138 4.07 -21.46 -4.86
N LEU A 139 3.76 -22.43 -4.00
CA LEU A 139 3.05 -23.65 -4.40
C LEU A 139 1.64 -23.35 -4.88
N ILE A 140 0.90 -22.49 -4.17
CA ILE A 140 -0.47 -22.10 -4.55
C ILE A 140 -0.46 -21.12 -5.73
N GLY A 141 0.47 -20.18 -5.77
CA GLY A 141 0.63 -19.25 -6.89
C GLY A 141 0.94 -19.96 -8.21
N GLY A 142 1.72 -21.05 -8.15
CA GLY A 142 2.01 -21.89 -9.32
C GLY A 142 0.84 -22.71 -9.86
N LEU A 143 -0.24 -22.88 -9.08
CA LEU A 143 -1.44 -23.64 -9.47
C LEU A 143 -2.55 -22.78 -10.09
N PHE A 144 -2.61 -21.47 -9.77
CA PHE A 144 -3.77 -20.62 -10.09
C PHE A 144 -3.45 -19.36 -10.91
N SER A 145 -2.19 -19.07 -11.22
CA SER A 145 -1.80 -17.85 -11.94
C SER A 145 -0.49 -18.02 -12.68
N ASP A 146 -0.25 -17.14 -13.64
CA ASP A 146 0.99 -17.09 -14.42
C ASP A 146 2.21 -17.11 -13.47
N LYS A 147 3.02 -18.16 -13.54
CA LYS A 147 4.19 -18.38 -12.67
C LYS A 147 5.13 -17.16 -12.62
N ALA A 148 5.17 -16.37 -13.70
CA ALA A 148 5.98 -15.17 -13.81
C ALA A 148 5.50 -14.03 -12.90
N ALA A 149 4.19 -13.92 -12.65
CA ALA A 149 3.59 -12.82 -11.88
C ALA A 149 3.84 -12.91 -10.36
N TYR A 150 4.20 -14.10 -9.85
CA TYR A 150 4.36 -14.32 -8.40
C TYR A 150 5.76 -14.82 -7.99
N SER A 151 6.65 -15.08 -8.95
CA SER A 151 8.01 -15.58 -8.68
C SER A 151 8.89 -14.57 -7.94
N TYR A 152 8.58 -13.26 -8.01
CA TYR A 152 9.35 -12.18 -7.38
C TYR A 152 8.96 -11.94 -5.90
N LEU A 153 7.81 -12.43 -5.45
CA LEU A 153 7.29 -12.15 -4.10
C LEU A 153 8.25 -12.52 -2.94
N PRO A 154 8.92 -13.69 -2.95
CA PRO A 154 9.85 -14.02 -1.86
C PRO A 154 11.09 -13.12 -1.81
N SER A 155 11.56 -12.64 -2.97
CA SER A 155 12.78 -11.82 -3.06
C SER A 155 12.50 -10.34 -2.79
N SER A 156 11.28 -9.84 -3.01
CA SER A 156 10.95 -8.42 -2.84
C SER A 156 10.85 -7.97 -1.37
N VAL A 157 10.57 -8.87 -0.43
CA VAL A 157 10.52 -8.55 1.01
C VAL A 157 11.89 -8.11 1.55
N ILE A 158 12.98 -8.52 0.91
CA ILE A 158 14.35 -8.19 1.30
C ILE A 158 14.66 -6.69 1.13
N TYR A 159 13.91 -5.99 0.29
CA TYR A 159 14.13 -4.56 -0.02
C TYR A 159 13.38 -3.59 0.91
N LEU A 160 12.56 -4.10 1.85
CA LEU A 160 11.93 -3.21 2.83
C LEU A 160 12.97 -2.73 3.84
N PRO A 161 13.03 -1.41 4.13
CA PRO A 161 13.85 -0.87 5.20
C PRO A 161 13.49 -1.49 6.56
N GLU A 162 14.44 -1.52 7.47
CA GLU A 162 14.18 -1.96 8.85
C GLU A 162 13.05 -1.16 9.50
N LYS A 163 12.38 -1.77 10.48
CA LYS A 163 11.14 -1.26 11.10
C LYS A 163 11.19 0.22 11.52
N ASN A 164 12.32 0.66 12.06
CA ASN A 164 12.48 2.04 12.53
C ASN A 164 12.96 2.99 11.43
N GLU A 165 13.57 2.47 10.41
CA GLU A 165 14.09 3.26 9.28
C GLU A 165 12.95 3.79 8.41
N ILE A 166 11.96 2.96 8.10
CA ILE A 166 10.80 3.39 7.31
C ILE A 166 10.02 4.52 7.98
N ILE A 167 9.89 4.50 9.31
CA ILE A 167 9.24 5.58 10.06
C ILE A 167 10.05 6.87 9.92
N LYS A 168 11.38 6.80 10.10
CA LYS A 168 12.28 7.95 9.91
C LYS A 168 12.21 8.51 8.49
N MET A 169 12.18 7.64 7.48
CA MET A 169 12.06 8.08 6.08
C MET A 169 10.76 8.84 5.84
N ILE A 170 9.63 8.36 6.40
CA ILE A 170 8.33 9.03 6.32
C ILE A 170 8.39 10.41 7.00
N GLU A 171 8.98 10.51 8.19
CA GLU A 171 9.13 11.78 8.92
C GLU A 171 10.05 12.76 8.17
N GLN A 172 11.18 12.27 7.66
CA GLN A 172 12.14 13.07 6.90
C GLN A 172 11.59 13.57 5.55
N SER A 173 10.55 12.90 5.01
CA SER A 173 9.88 13.37 3.79
C SER A 173 9.03 14.63 4.01
N GLY A 174 8.78 15.03 5.25
CA GLY A 174 7.91 16.15 5.62
C GLY A 174 6.51 15.74 6.09
N LEU A 175 6.24 14.44 6.20
CA LEU A 175 5.02 13.93 6.83
C LEU A 175 5.17 13.91 8.35
N SER A 176 4.06 14.07 9.05
CA SER A 176 3.99 14.10 10.51
C SER A 176 2.99 13.09 11.07
N ASN A 177 2.90 13.00 12.40
CA ASN A 177 1.94 12.13 13.10
C ASN A 177 2.01 10.66 12.63
N VAL A 178 3.22 10.15 12.37
CA VAL A 178 3.42 8.79 11.86
C VAL A 178 2.96 7.76 12.90
N LYS A 179 2.04 6.90 12.49
CA LYS A 179 1.52 5.81 13.32
C LYS A 179 1.68 4.48 12.59
N LYS A 180 2.24 3.50 13.30
CA LYS A 180 2.34 2.12 12.83
C LYS A 180 1.36 1.22 13.58
N PHE A 181 0.51 0.53 12.85
CA PHE A 181 -0.43 -0.47 13.36
C PHE A 181 0.02 -1.86 12.90
N ARG A 182 0.24 -2.76 13.84
CA ARG A 182 0.50 -4.17 13.54
C ARG A 182 -0.81 -4.90 13.34
N LEU A 183 -0.92 -5.63 12.25
CA LEU A 183 -2.10 -6.39 11.86
C LEU A 183 -1.77 -7.88 11.88
N THR A 184 -2.75 -8.69 12.28
CA THR A 184 -2.65 -10.17 12.26
C THR A 184 -1.35 -10.68 12.88
N GLY A 185 -1.09 -10.33 14.16
CA GLY A 185 0.11 -10.79 14.87
C GLY A 185 1.43 -10.18 14.37
N GLY A 186 1.37 -9.12 13.55
CA GLY A 186 2.54 -8.42 13.03
C GLY A 186 3.06 -8.93 11.69
N ILE A 187 2.30 -9.76 10.97
CA ILE A 187 2.66 -10.19 9.60
C ILE A 187 2.38 -9.12 8.55
N VAL A 188 1.56 -8.14 8.90
CA VAL A 188 1.23 -6.98 8.08
C VAL A 188 1.28 -5.74 8.96
N GLN A 189 1.76 -4.64 8.40
CA GLN A 189 1.77 -3.32 9.00
C GLN A 189 0.90 -2.35 8.21
N LEU A 190 0.29 -1.43 8.92
CA LEU A 190 -0.34 -0.24 8.34
C LEU A 190 0.38 0.98 8.90
N LEU A 191 1.04 1.71 8.02
CA LEU A 191 1.68 2.98 8.31
C LEU A 191 0.75 4.11 7.89
N VAL A 192 0.49 5.05 8.79
CA VAL A 192 -0.36 6.21 8.53
C VAL A 192 0.42 7.45 8.92
N ALA A 193 0.45 8.44 8.03
CA ALA A 193 1.06 9.72 8.29
C ALA A 193 0.22 10.86 7.72
N GLU A 194 0.45 12.07 8.16
CA GLU A 194 -0.33 13.26 7.80
C GLU A 194 0.58 14.35 7.23
N LYS A 195 0.15 14.99 6.14
CA LYS A 195 0.81 16.21 5.67
C LYS A 195 0.44 17.34 6.64
N PRO A 196 1.43 18.06 7.20
CA PRO A 196 1.15 19.21 8.06
C PRO A 196 0.18 20.21 7.43
N LYS A 197 -0.56 20.95 8.26
CA LYS A 197 -1.54 21.96 7.79
C LYS A 197 -0.91 23.29 7.39
N ASN A 198 0.37 23.44 7.66
CA ASN A 198 1.13 24.68 7.37
C ASN A 198 1.90 24.56 6.07
#